data_4ab2976058c100e5e184a0ba7e9a6888
#
_entry.id   4ab2976058c100e5e184a0ba7e9a6888
#
_cell.length_a   1.000
_cell.length_b   1.000
_cell.length_c   1.000
_cell.angle_alpha   90.00
_cell.angle_beta   90.00
_cell.angle_gamma   90.00
#
_symmetry.space_group_name_H-M   'P 1'
#
loop_
_entity.id
_entity.type
_entity.pdbx_description
1 polymer ?
#
loop_
_entity_poly.entity_id
_entity_poly.type
_entity_poly.pdbx_seq_one_letter_code
_entity_poly.pdbx_strand_id
1 'polypeptide(L)'
;KNLLITVTLVLSLFTSCAHKMGDAIAITVYTDSIVSDISNHPVGINLNFIMDGGRFPKAKKNVTEAVKELGTKYLRYPGGEKSDLYIFSIPPYEESHTSLARTIGLDDYPGVFKDGEFVYDPLDFDEFMKVCRDVGAEPVLVVAADNYLRKPEKGERVSGREALIKHAAEWVRYANIKKKYNVRYWMIGNESWNKNNENSTVDIYAQDVIDFSKAMKAVDPSILVIPNGDNDEFFKAVITKAGDYIDRLCVSNYGIFNFNAGYESYKDTARCLIWPAQTALNAMNKYATPEQLSKWKLIVAEYGTIDWAGLWHGTNDMGHAIVNFDMTGQLLLEPQIEFSCFWNTRWLNNEEQPQTDHDAIDSNGNINPTGYSLLIWNKFMGDKMIKSESKGYIISYASYSPQMDQLFVYLINKGDREESVNIVIPGKGDAN
;
A
#
# COMPACT_ATOMS: atom_id res chain seq x y z
N LYS A 1 -25.72 -14.75 -26.13
CA LYS A 1 -24.82 -13.71 -25.59
C LYS A 1 -23.46 -14.38 -25.42
N ASN A 2 -22.48 -13.97 -26.18
CA ASN A 2 -21.14 -14.54 -26.14
C ASN A 2 -20.38 -13.92 -24.96
N LEU A 3 -20.02 -14.76 -23.99
CA LEU A 3 -19.11 -14.40 -22.89
C LEU A 3 -17.71 -14.17 -23.49
N LEU A 4 -17.17 -12.97 -23.38
CA LEU A 4 -15.80 -12.70 -23.80
C LEU A 4 -14.88 -13.16 -22.66
N ILE A 5 -14.19 -14.29 -22.85
CA ILE A 5 -13.17 -14.80 -21.93
C ILE A 5 -11.82 -14.27 -22.39
N THR A 6 -11.26 -13.33 -21.64
CA THR A 6 -9.89 -12.86 -21.89
C THR A 6 -8.93 -13.73 -21.07
N VAL A 7 -8.20 -14.60 -21.75
CA VAL A 7 -7.13 -15.42 -21.16
C VAL A 7 -5.81 -14.70 -21.40
N THR A 8 -5.20 -14.14 -20.37
CA THR A 8 -3.85 -13.59 -20.46
C THR A 8 -2.87 -14.71 -20.16
N LEU A 9 -2.25 -15.26 -21.20
CA LEU A 9 -1.23 -16.29 -21.11
C LEU A 9 0.14 -15.62 -21.00
N VAL A 10 0.85 -15.81 -19.89
CA VAL A 10 2.27 -15.50 -19.83
C VAL A 10 3.03 -16.69 -20.40
N LEU A 11 3.49 -16.57 -21.64
CA LEU A 11 4.30 -17.60 -22.31
C LEU A 11 5.74 -17.53 -21.81
N SER A 12 6.18 -18.54 -21.08
CA SER A 12 7.61 -18.86 -20.96
C SER A 12 8.01 -19.81 -22.09
N LEU A 13 8.84 -19.35 -23.00
CA LEU A 13 9.42 -20.18 -24.05
C LEU A 13 10.54 -21.06 -23.46
N PHE A 14 10.25 -22.33 -23.22
CA PHE A 14 11.28 -23.36 -23.05
C PHE A 14 11.05 -24.49 -24.03
N THR A 15 12.16 -24.97 -24.63
CA THR A 15 12.23 -26.04 -25.61
C THR A 15 11.72 -27.34 -25.02
N SER A 16 10.79 -27.96 -25.71
CA SER A 16 10.07 -29.17 -25.41
C SER A 16 11.00 -30.40 -25.27
N CYS A 17 11.02 -30.96 -24.05
CA CYS A 17 11.17 -32.42 -23.88
C CYS A 17 9.76 -32.98 -23.62
N ALA A 18 9.29 -33.92 -24.42
CA ALA A 18 7.99 -34.55 -24.27
C ALA A 18 7.91 -35.31 -22.93
N HIS A 19 7.41 -34.65 -21.89
CA HIS A 19 6.98 -35.30 -20.67
C HIS A 19 5.51 -35.69 -20.82
N LYS A 20 5.14 -36.88 -20.35
CA LYS A 20 3.73 -37.27 -20.18
C LYS A 20 3.06 -36.15 -19.35
N MET A 21 2.15 -35.43 -19.97
CA MET A 21 1.30 -34.51 -19.27
C MET A 21 0.45 -35.30 -18.27
N GLY A 22 0.50 -34.92 -17.00
CA GLY A 22 -0.43 -35.41 -15.99
C GLY A 22 -1.87 -34.97 -16.32
N ASP A 23 -2.85 -35.51 -15.60
CA ASP A 23 -4.23 -35.04 -15.72
C ASP A 23 -4.31 -33.57 -15.42
N ALA A 24 -5.05 -32.83 -16.25
CA ALA A 24 -5.20 -31.36 -16.07
C ALA A 24 -5.81 -31.01 -14.72
N ILE A 25 -5.22 -30.02 -14.05
CA ILE A 25 -5.69 -29.52 -12.75
C ILE A 25 -6.99 -28.73 -12.97
N ALA A 26 -8.06 -29.16 -12.31
CA ALA A 26 -9.33 -28.44 -12.37
C ALA A 26 -9.27 -27.17 -11.51
N ILE A 27 -9.60 -26.04 -12.12
CA ILE A 27 -9.79 -24.73 -11.48
C ILE A 27 -11.29 -24.45 -11.51
N THR A 28 -11.94 -24.41 -10.35
CA THR A 28 -13.39 -24.16 -10.28
C THR A 28 -13.65 -22.71 -9.92
N VAL A 29 -14.43 -22.02 -10.74
CA VAL A 29 -14.80 -20.60 -10.53
C VAL A 29 -16.31 -20.48 -10.32
N TYR A 30 -16.72 -19.94 -9.18
CA TYR A 30 -18.12 -19.83 -8.77
C TYR A 30 -18.63 -18.41 -9.01
N THR A 31 -19.20 -18.14 -10.17
CA THR A 31 -19.64 -16.79 -10.58
C THR A 31 -20.71 -16.17 -9.68
N ASP A 32 -21.47 -16.99 -8.97
CA ASP A 32 -22.54 -16.55 -8.06
C ASP A 32 -22.07 -16.39 -6.60
N SER A 33 -20.80 -16.72 -6.33
CA SER A 33 -20.22 -16.68 -4.97
C SER A 33 -19.32 -15.44 -4.81
N ILE A 34 -19.94 -14.29 -4.54
CA ILE A 34 -19.21 -13.03 -4.28
C ILE A 34 -18.53 -13.11 -2.91
N VAL A 35 -17.24 -12.78 -2.88
CA VAL A 35 -16.41 -12.74 -1.66
C VAL A 35 -16.26 -11.31 -1.16
N SER A 36 -15.88 -10.38 -2.05
CA SER A 36 -15.69 -8.97 -1.71
C SER A 36 -16.09 -8.04 -2.85
N ASP A 37 -16.43 -6.81 -2.51
CA ASP A 37 -16.67 -5.72 -3.45
C ASP A 37 -15.37 -4.95 -3.66
N ILE A 38 -14.88 -4.94 -4.89
CA ILE A 38 -13.64 -4.26 -5.29
C ILE A 38 -13.90 -3.22 -6.40
N SER A 39 -15.13 -2.75 -6.53
CA SER A 39 -15.52 -1.77 -7.55
C SER A 39 -14.82 -0.41 -7.42
N ASN A 40 -14.22 -0.12 -6.25
CA ASN A 40 -13.36 1.03 -6.02
C ASN A 40 -11.91 0.84 -6.50
N HIS A 41 -11.58 -0.32 -7.09
CA HIS A 41 -10.22 -0.67 -7.53
C HIS A 41 -9.17 -0.48 -6.41
N PRO A 42 -9.20 -1.27 -5.33
CA PRO A 42 -8.57 -0.97 -4.04
C PRO A 42 -7.06 -1.27 -4.00
N VAL A 43 -6.35 -1.16 -5.12
CA VAL A 43 -4.90 -1.34 -5.19
C VAL A 43 -4.21 -0.01 -5.44
N GLY A 44 -3.46 0.43 -4.44
CA GLY A 44 -2.72 1.67 -4.40
C GLY A 44 -1.21 1.48 -4.34
N ILE A 45 -0.49 2.59 -4.20
CA ILE A 45 0.96 2.62 -4.07
C ILE A 45 1.40 3.78 -3.19
N ASN A 46 2.53 3.61 -2.51
CA ASN A 46 3.19 4.68 -1.77
C ASN A 46 4.10 5.50 -2.69
N LEU A 47 3.90 6.82 -2.66
CA LEU A 47 4.85 7.81 -3.18
C LEU A 47 5.60 8.44 -2.02
N ASN A 48 6.82 8.89 -2.27
CA ASN A 48 7.55 9.63 -1.25
C ASN A 48 8.13 10.93 -1.79
N PHE A 49 8.14 11.95 -0.94
CA PHE A 49 8.59 13.28 -1.32
C PHE A 49 10.08 13.34 -1.71
N ILE A 50 10.88 12.38 -1.21
CA ILE A 50 12.32 12.34 -1.44
C ILE A 50 12.65 11.84 -2.84
N MET A 51 11.98 10.75 -3.27
CA MET A 51 12.36 10.00 -4.47
C MET A 51 11.54 10.37 -5.70
N ASP A 52 10.31 10.84 -5.49
CA ASP A 52 9.35 11.03 -6.58
C ASP A 52 9.27 12.47 -7.11
N GLY A 53 10.11 13.37 -6.59
CA GLY A 53 10.29 14.73 -7.10
C GLY A 53 11.35 14.85 -8.21
N GLY A 54 12.14 15.91 -8.14
CA GLY A 54 13.17 16.23 -9.14
C GLY A 54 14.44 15.38 -9.12
N ARG A 55 14.50 14.30 -8.31
CA ARG A 55 15.71 13.47 -8.16
C ARG A 55 16.17 12.83 -9.47
N PHE A 56 15.27 12.43 -10.33
CA PHE A 56 15.58 11.74 -11.58
C PHE A 56 15.21 12.59 -12.82
N PRO A 57 15.89 13.74 -13.03
CA PRO A 57 15.49 14.71 -14.08
C PRO A 57 15.62 14.17 -15.49
N LYS A 58 16.40 13.11 -15.69
CA LYS A 58 16.66 12.46 -16.99
C LYS A 58 15.90 11.15 -17.16
N ALA A 59 15.00 10.82 -16.24
CA ALA A 59 14.19 9.61 -16.35
C ALA A 59 13.39 9.61 -17.68
N LYS A 60 13.26 8.43 -18.29
CA LYS A 60 12.50 8.26 -19.55
C LYS A 60 11.01 8.52 -19.37
N LYS A 61 10.48 8.19 -18.18
CA LYS A 61 9.12 8.47 -17.74
C LYS A 61 9.18 9.20 -16.41
N ASN A 62 8.41 10.26 -16.26
CA ASN A 62 8.22 10.89 -14.97
C ASN A 62 7.32 10.03 -14.07
N VAL A 63 7.23 10.39 -12.79
CA VAL A 63 6.43 9.63 -11.82
C VAL A 63 4.96 9.54 -12.21
N THR A 64 4.38 10.60 -12.76
CA THR A 64 2.97 10.61 -13.22
C THR A 64 2.73 9.58 -14.32
N GLU A 65 3.62 9.52 -15.31
CA GLU A 65 3.52 8.55 -16.40
C GLU A 65 3.66 7.11 -15.90
N ALA A 66 4.62 6.86 -15.01
CA ALA A 66 4.86 5.54 -14.44
C ALA A 66 3.67 5.08 -13.57
N VAL A 67 3.15 5.93 -12.69
CA VAL A 67 1.99 5.62 -11.84
C VAL A 67 0.72 5.42 -12.67
N LYS A 68 0.54 6.22 -13.72
CA LYS A 68 -0.57 6.02 -14.68
C LYS A 68 -0.48 4.67 -15.39
N GLU A 69 0.71 4.24 -15.74
CA GLU A 69 0.93 2.92 -16.36
C GLU A 69 0.63 1.77 -15.38
N LEU A 70 0.99 1.90 -14.11
CA LEU A 70 0.63 0.96 -13.03
C LEU A 70 -0.89 0.88 -12.81
N GLY A 71 -1.63 1.96 -13.08
CA GLY A 71 -3.09 2.01 -12.98
C GLY A 71 -3.63 2.10 -11.56
N THR A 72 -2.79 2.39 -10.57
CA THR A 72 -3.17 2.46 -9.15
C THR A 72 -4.18 3.57 -8.87
N LYS A 73 -5.12 3.32 -7.96
CA LYS A 73 -6.25 4.22 -7.64
C LYS A 73 -6.15 4.91 -6.30
N TYR A 74 -5.19 4.54 -5.47
CA TYR A 74 -4.89 5.19 -4.19
C TYR A 74 -3.40 5.52 -4.14
N LEU A 75 -3.07 6.76 -3.82
CA LEU A 75 -1.69 7.23 -3.70
C LEU A 75 -1.45 7.71 -2.28
N ARG A 76 -0.62 6.98 -1.53
CA ARG A 76 -0.26 7.36 -0.15
C ARG A 76 1.03 8.17 -0.16
N TYR A 77 1.03 9.28 0.60
CA TYR A 77 2.07 10.29 0.62
C TYR A 77 2.19 10.90 2.04
N PRO A 78 3.34 11.37 2.50
CA PRO A 78 4.61 11.63 1.78
C PRO A 78 5.65 10.51 1.85
N GLY A 79 5.33 9.33 2.40
CA GLY A 79 6.15 8.12 2.30
C GLY A 79 6.73 7.57 3.59
N GLY A 80 6.20 6.46 4.09
CA GLY A 80 6.72 5.63 5.16
C GLY A 80 7.18 6.42 6.41
N GLU A 81 8.26 5.99 7.05
CA GLU A 81 8.87 6.69 8.18
C GLU A 81 9.23 8.16 7.90
N LYS A 82 9.48 8.51 6.65
CA LYS A 82 9.82 9.88 6.28
C LYS A 82 8.61 10.83 6.33
N SER A 83 7.37 10.31 6.42
CA SER A 83 6.19 11.13 6.68
C SER A 83 6.25 11.85 8.02
N ASP A 84 6.88 11.25 9.03
CA ASP A 84 7.04 11.90 10.34
C ASP A 84 8.02 13.09 10.31
N LEU A 85 8.84 13.19 9.26
CA LEU A 85 9.70 14.35 9.03
C LEU A 85 9.02 15.44 8.19
N TYR A 86 7.97 15.10 7.43
CA TYR A 86 7.42 15.96 6.40
C TYR A 86 6.50 17.06 6.96
N ILE A 87 6.75 18.29 6.53
CA ILE A 87 5.92 19.46 6.76
C ILE A 87 5.52 20.03 5.39
N PHE A 88 4.20 20.07 5.10
CA PHE A 88 3.71 20.50 3.78
C PHE A 88 3.97 21.99 3.50
N SER A 89 4.04 22.81 4.53
CA SER A 89 4.25 24.26 4.44
C SER A 89 4.65 24.84 5.78
N ILE A 90 5.21 26.04 5.74
CA ILE A 90 5.54 26.85 6.92
C ILE A 90 4.53 28.00 7.07
N PRO A 91 4.36 28.57 8.29
CA PRO A 91 3.49 29.74 8.47
C PRO A 91 3.87 30.90 7.51
N PRO A 92 2.88 31.58 6.89
CA PRO A 92 1.46 31.55 7.16
C PRO A 92 0.63 30.48 6.42
N TYR A 93 1.25 29.43 5.85
CA TYR A 93 0.60 28.32 5.14
C TYR A 93 -0.14 28.75 3.84
N GLU A 94 0.42 29.73 3.15
CA GLU A 94 -0.22 30.29 1.95
C GLU A 94 0.02 29.47 0.68
N GLU A 95 1.10 28.70 0.64
CA GLU A 95 1.50 27.87 -0.48
C GLU A 95 2.11 26.55 0.01
N SER A 96 2.13 25.54 -0.86
CA SER A 96 2.86 24.31 -0.62
C SER A 96 4.36 24.59 -0.65
N HIS A 97 5.06 24.20 0.40
CA HIS A 97 6.50 24.35 0.51
C HIS A 97 7.05 23.27 1.42
N THR A 98 7.66 22.24 0.83
CA THR A 98 8.21 21.13 1.59
C THR A 98 9.24 21.61 2.60
N SER A 99 9.02 21.28 3.85
CA SER A 99 9.90 21.55 4.98
C SER A 99 9.98 20.33 5.89
N LEU A 100 10.75 20.42 6.99
CA LEU A 100 10.98 19.31 7.89
C LEU A 100 10.56 19.62 9.32
N ALA A 101 9.89 18.65 9.95
CA ALA A 101 9.56 18.67 11.38
C ALA A 101 10.81 18.56 12.27
N ARG A 102 11.87 17.96 11.73
CA ARG A 102 13.21 17.84 12.31
C ARG A 102 14.24 18.30 11.29
N THR A 103 15.29 18.97 11.75
CA THR A 103 16.39 19.42 10.87
C THR A 103 17.41 18.32 10.56
N ILE A 104 17.41 17.23 11.33
CA ILE A 104 18.21 16.02 11.11
C ILE A 104 17.24 14.84 10.85
N GLY A 105 17.55 13.98 9.93
CA GLY A 105 16.74 12.81 9.64
C GLY A 105 16.74 12.37 8.19
N LEU A 106 17.52 13.07 7.35
CA LEU A 106 17.77 12.69 5.96
C LEU A 106 19.25 12.38 5.70
N ASP A 107 20.08 12.35 6.76
CA ASP A 107 21.52 12.12 6.66
C ASP A 107 21.88 10.76 6.06
N ASP A 108 20.97 9.77 6.20
CA ASP A 108 21.10 8.45 5.59
C ASP A 108 20.89 8.45 4.07
N TYR A 109 20.48 9.58 3.51
CA TYR A 109 20.22 9.74 2.07
C TYR A 109 21.18 10.77 1.47
N PRO A 110 22.45 10.40 1.25
CA PRO A 110 23.44 11.30 0.65
C PRO A 110 22.96 11.77 -0.72
N GLY A 111 23.05 13.09 -0.94
CA GLY A 111 22.55 13.72 -2.17
C GLY A 111 21.08 14.10 -2.18
N VAL A 112 20.34 13.92 -1.07
CA VAL A 112 18.96 14.38 -0.92
C VAL A 112 18.88 15.71 -0.18
N PHE A 113 19.59 15.80 0.96
CA PHE A 113 19.60 16.95 1.84
C PHE A 113 21.02 17.27 2.27
N LYS A 114 21.41 18.50 2.16
CA LYS A 114 22.77 18.94 2.51
C LYS A 114 22.73 20.38 3.01
N ASP A 115 23.49 20.63 4.07
CA ASP A 115 23.66 21.98 4.65
C ASP A 115 22.34 22.71 4.98
N GLY A 116 21.29 21.93 5.31
CA GLY A 116 19.97 22.46 5.66
C GLY A 116 19.00 22.67 4.48
N GLU A 117 19.40 22.26 3.27
CA GLU A 117 18.59 22.44 2.05
C GLU A 117 18.48 21.14 1.26
N PHE A 118 17.40 21.00 0.47
CA PHE A 118 17.28 19.92 -0.49
C PHE A 118 18.21 20.12 -1.67
N VAL A 119 18.90 19.05 -2.08
CA VAL A 119 19.83 19.07 -3.23
C VAL A 119 19.09 19.14 -4.56
N TYR A 120 17.83 18.73 -4.58
CA TYR A 120 16.88 18.82 -5.72
C TYR A 120 15.50 19.05 -5.18
N ASP A 121 14.57 19.47 -6.05
CA ASP A 121 13.20 19.74 -5.64
C ASP A 121 12.49 18.46 -5.18
N PRO A 122 12.10 18.34 -3.90
CA PRO A 122 11.27 17.23 -3.46
C PRO A 122 9.89 17.30 -4.12
N LEU A 123 9.19 16.15 -4.19
CA LEU A 123 7.79 16.17 -4.58
C LEU A 123 6.98 16.92 -3.52
N ASP A 124 6.54 18.12 -3.80
CA ASP A 124 5.73 18.88 -2.85
C ASP A 124 4.25 18.45 -2.85
N PHE A 125 3.47 18.99 -1.91
CA PHE A 125 2.07 18.59 -1.77
C PHE A 125 1.20 19.00 -2.99
N ASP A 126 1.37 20.18 -3.56
CA ASP A 126 0.57 20.61 -4.72
C ASP A 126 0.95 19.80 -5.99
N GLU A 127 2.22 19.43 -6.13
CA GLU A 127 2.68 18.54 -7.19
C GLU A 127 2.13 17.13 -7.01
N PHE A 128 2.17 16.59 -5.78
CA PHE A 128 1.53 15.31 -5.47
C PHE A 128 0.03 15.33 -5.82
N MET A 129 -0.70 16.37 -5.44
CA MET A 129 -2.11 16.51 -5.80
C MET A 129 -2.35 16.63 -7.30
N LYS A 130 -1.38 17.20 -8.02
CA LYS A 130 -1.40 17.19 -9.48
C LYS A 130 -1.24 15.77 -10.03
N VAL A 131 -0.31 14.98 -9.49
CA VAL A 131 -0.16 13.55 -9.87
C VAL A 131 -1.48 12.82 -9.65
N CYS A 132 -2.10 12.94 -8.47
CA CYS A 132 -3.39 12.29 -8.17
C CYS A 132 -4.46 12.62 -9.21
N ARG A 133 -4.62 13.91 -9.56
CA ARG A 133 -5.60 14.34 -10.58
C ARG A 133 -5.28 13.77 -11.96
N ASP A 134 -4.02 13.82 -12.38
CA ASP A 134 -3.60 13.41 -13.73
C ASP A 134 -3.76 11.89 -13.93
N VAL A 135 -3.66 11.10 -12.88
CA VAL A 135 -3.82 9.64 -12.93
C VAL A 135 -5.23 9.18 -12.51
N GLY A 136 -6.04 10.07 -11.96
CA GLY A 136 -7.39 9.76 -11.45
C GLY A 136 -7.36 8.85 -10.23
N ALA A 137 -6.49 9.18 -9.25
CA ALA A 137 -6.32 8.44 -8.01
C ALA A 137 -6.73 9.29 -6.79
N GLU A 138 -7.19 8.58 -5.73
CA GLU A 138 -7.51 9.17 -4.43
C GLU A 138 -6.23 9.42 -3.64
N PRO A 139 -6.04 10.64 -3.08
CA PRO A 139 -4.93 10.93 -2.19
C PRO A 139 -5.15 10.35 -0.79
N VAL A 140 -4.09 9.80 -0.21
CA VAL A 140 -4.04 9.32 1.17
C VAL A 140 -2.86 9.98 1.86
N LEU A 141 -3.13 10.85 2.82
CA LEU A 141 -2.10 11.67 3.45
C LEU A 141 -1.72 11.17 4.83
N VAL A 142 -0.44 11.26 5.16
CA VAL A 142 0.10 10.96 6.49
C VAL A 142 0.63 12.24 7.11
N VAL A 143 0.07 12.67 8.24
CA VAL A 143 0.57 13.81 8.99
C VAL A 143 1.66 13.38 9.97
N ALA A 144 2.71 14.18 10.11
CA ALA A 144 3.74 13.96 11.12
C ALA A 144 3.12 14.08 12.52
N ALA A 145 3.27 13.05 13.35
CA ALA A 145 2.60 13.02 14.66
C ALA A 145 3.54 12.86 15.85
N ASP A 146 4.56 12.01 15.77
CA ASP A 146 5.30 11.55 16.96
C ASP A 146 6.79 11.95 17.00
N ASN A 147 7.27 12.69 16.00
CA ASN A 147 8.66 13.19 15.98
C ASN A 147 9.07 14.01 17.20
N TYR A 148 8.13 14.70 17.85
CA TYR A 148 8.39 15.48 19.05
C TYR A 148 8.85 14.64 20.25
N LEU A 149 8.63 13.31 20.20
CA LEU A 149 9.05 12.36 21.24
C LEU A 149 10.53 12.03 21.16
N ARG A 150 11.17 12.22 20.00
CA ARG A 150 12.61 12.00 19.84
C ARG A 150 13.39 13.13 20.54
N LYS A 151 14.45 12.75 21.24
CA LYS A 151 15.38 13.72 21.82
C LYS A 151 16.09 14.48 20.70
N PRO A 152 16.11 15.81 20.74
CA PRO A 152 16.84 16.59 19.76
C PRO A 152 18.36 16.35 19.90
N GLU A 153 19.05 16.23 18.79
CA GLU A 153 20.50 16.22 18.75
C GLU A 153 21.07 17.63 18.88
N LYS A 154 22.40 17.73 19.09
CA LYS A 154 23.02 19.03 19.27
C LYS A 154 22.81 19.95 18.05
N GLY A 155 22.18 21.08 18.26
CA GLY A 155 21.88 22.05 17.21
C GLY A 155 20.63 21.74 16.37
N GLU A 156 20.00 20.60 16.60
CA GLU A 156 18.79 20.22 15.91
C GLU A 156 17.57 21.01 16.40
N ARG A 157 16.71 21.40 15.49
CA ARG A 157 15.38 21.92 15.78
C ARG A 157 14.36 20.82 15.53
N VAL A 158 13.50 20.56 16.53
CA VAL A 158 12.41 19.59 16.48
C VAL A 158 11.10 20.33 16.70
N SER A 159 10.11 20.09 15.85
CA SER A 159 8.77 20.62 16.05
C SER A 159 8.13 20.04 17.30
N GLY A 160 7.58 20.88 18.14
CA GLY A 160 6.84 20.45 19.33
C GLY A 160 5.45 19.88 18.95
N ARG A 161 4.87 19.11 19.88
CA ARG A 161 3.55 18.47 19.73
C ARG A 161 2.47 19.43 19.22
N GLU A 162 2.30 20.59 19.89
CA GLU A 162 1.28 21.58 19.54
C GLU A 162 1.50 22.14 18.12
N ALA A 163 2.75 22.30 17.70
CA ALA A 163 3.08 22.76 16.36
C ALA A 163 2.68 21.72 15.29
N LEU A 164 2.87 20.43 15.58
CA LEU A 164 2.46 19.33 14.68
C LEU A 164 0.93 19.24 14.57
N ILE A 165 0.20 19.33 15.69
CA ILE A 165 -1.27 19.35 15.67
C ILE A 165 -1.78 20.55 14.85
N LYS A 166 -1.22 21.73 15.09
CA LYS A 166 -1.55 22.92 14.31
C LYS A 166 -1.25 22.73 12.82
N HIS A 167 -0.07 22.21 12.50
CA HIS A 167 0.33 21.93 11.12
C HIS A 167 -0.66 20.97 10.43
N ALA A 168 -1.07 19.88 11.09
CA ALA A 168 -2.03 18.94 10.55
C ALA A 168 -3.38 19.60 10.25
N ALA A 169 -3.90 20.44 11.17
CA ALA A 169 -5.13 21.19 10.96
C ALA A 169 -5.00 22.21 9.81
N GLU A 170 -3.86 22.91 9.71
CA GLU A 170 -3.62 23.85 8.61
C GLU A 170 -3.42 23.14 7.27
N TRP A 171 -2.88 21.89 7.25
CA TRP A 171 -2.82 21.11 6.03
C TRP A 171 -4.22 20.72 5.53
N VAL A 172 -5.12 20.30 6.43
CA VAL A 172 -6.54 20.09 6.09
C VAL A 172 -7.17 21.38 5.55
N ARG A 173 -6.94 22.53 6.22
CA ARG A 173 -7.46 23.84 5.76
C ARG A 173 -6.95 24.19 4.37
N TYR A 174 -5.65 24.06 4.16
CA TYR A 174 -5.03 24.32 2.85
C TYR A 174 -5.62 23.42 1.78
N ALA A 175 -5.63 22.10 2.01
CA ALA A 175 -6.08 21.12 1.05
C ALA A 175 -7.58 21.27 0.72
N ASN A 176 -8.44 21.29 1.73
CA ASN A 176 -9.88 21.15 1.51
C ASN A 176 -10.64 22.46 1.45
N ILE A 177 -10.23 23.47 2.25
CA ILE A 177 -10.93 24.76 2.28
C ILE A 177 -10.36 25.73 1.25
N LYS A 178 -9.02 25.88 1.20
CA LYS A 178 -8.36 26.83 0.30
C LYS A 178 -8.27 26.30 -1.14
N LYS A 179 -7.69 25.10 -1.33
CA LYS A 179 -7.46 24.51 -2.65
C LYS A 179 -8.64 23.66 -3.17
N LYS A 180 -9.56 23.26 -2.29
CA LYS A 180 -10.74 22.43 -2.61
C LYS A 180 -10.36 21.09 -3.26
N TYR A 181 -9.29 20.49 -2.77
CA TYR A 181 -8.81 19.20 -3.25
C TYR A 181 -9.69 18.03 -2.78
N ASN A 182 -10.50 18.25 -1.72
CA ASN A 182 -11.41 17.24 -1.15
C ASN A 182 -10.69 15.97 -0.70
N VAL A 183 -9.54 16.10 -0.07
CA VAL A 183 -8.77 14.97 0.46
C VAL A 183 -9.55 14.36 1.62
N ARG A 184 -9.88 13.08 1.50
CA ARG A 184 -10.69 12.36 2.49
C ARG A 184 -9.86 11.62 3.51
N TYR A 185 -8.75 10.97 3.12
CA TYR A 185 -8.00 10.03 3.94
C TYR A 185 -6.78 10.69 4.59
N TRP A 186 -6.78 10.72 5.93
CA TRP A 186 -5.74 11.36 6.75
C TRP A 186 -5.24 10.42 7.82
N MET A 187 -4.01 9.94 7.68
CA MET A 187 -3.35 9.06 8.65
C MET A 187 -2.59 9.89 9.68
N ILE A 188 -2.66 9.47 10.95
CA ILE A 188 -1.95 10.11 12.06
C ILE A 188 -0.67 9.34 12.32
N GLY A 189 0.48 9.92 11.93
CA GLY A 189 1.79 9.30 12.06
C GLY A 189 1.99 8.07 11.17
N ASN A 190 3.23 7.58 11.11
CA ASN A 190 3.60 6.37 10.42
C ASN A 190 4.21 5.37 11.40
N GLU A 191 3.65 4.15 11.44
CA GLU A 191 4.18 3.06 12.27
C GLU A 191 4.56 3.51 13.70
N SER A 192 3.67 4.25 14.36
CA SER A 192 3.89 4.85 15.68
C SER A 192 4.15 3.81 16.80
N TRP A 193 3.94 2.54 16.50
CA TRP A 193 4.32 1.38 17.28
C TRP A 193 5.80 1.00 17.14
N ASN A 194 6.50 1.52 16.13
CA ASN A 194 7.87 1.14 15.82
C ASN A 194 8.84 1.68 16.89
N LYS A 195 9.83 0.87 17.26
CA LYS A 195 10.86 1.20 18.25
C LYS A 195 11.71 2.43 17.90
N ASN A 196 11.70 2.87 16.67
CA ASN A 196 12.33 4.13 16.25
C ASN A 196 11.74 5.35 16.96
N ASN A 197 10.55 5.20 17.56
CA ASN A 197 9.88 6.18 18.41
C ASN A 197 10.10 5.86 19.91
N GLU A 198 11.33 5.86 20.37
CA GLU A 198 11.79 5.34 21.68
C GLU A 198 10.99 5.82 22.91
N ASN A 199 10.38 6.99 22.85
CA ASN A 199 9.58 7.56 23.93
C ASN A 199 8.07 7.46 23.68
N SER A 200 7.65 6.83 22.57
CA SER A 200 6.25 6.62 22.28
C SER A 200 5.72 5.44 23.08
N THR A 201 4.56 5.64 23.67
CA THR A 201 3.74 4.56 24.24
C THR A 201 2.40 4.58 23.53
N VAL A 202 1.70 3.46 23.52
CA VAL A 202 0.36 3.39 22.93
C VAL A 202 -0.60 4.39 23.57
N ASP A 203 -0.42 4.71 24.86
CA ASP A 203 -1.25 5.68 25.57
C ASP A 203 -1.02 7.11 25.10
N ILE A 204 0.24 7.47 24.88
CA ILE A 204 0.61 8.75 24.27
C ILE A 204 0.04 8.84 22.85
N TYR A 205 0.25 7.81 22.05
CA TYR A 205 -0.24 7.77 20.68
C TYR A 205 -1.77 7.85 20.61
N ALA A 206 -2.50 7.12 21.45
CA ALA A 206 -3.95 7.21 21.49
C ALA A 206 -4.44 8.62 21.86
N GLN A 207 -3.74 9.32 22.77
CA GLN A 207 -4.05 10.72 23.08
C GLN A 207 -3.72 11.65 21.92
N ASP A 208 -2.61 11.42 21.20
CA ASP A 208 -2.28 12.18 20.00
C ASP A 208 -3.36 12.00 18.93
N VAL A 209 -3.81 10.78 18.67
CA VAL A 209 -4.91 10.50 17.74
C VAL A 209 -6.16 11.32 18.09
N ILE A 210 -6.53 11.41 19.37
CA ILE A 210 -7.69 12.21 19.82
C ILE A 210 -7.48 13.67 19.52
N ASP A 211 -6.33 14.24 19.87
CA ASP A 211 -6.09 15.68 19.78
C ASP A 211 -5.89 16.13 18.32
N PHE A 212 -5.16 15.35 17.51
CA PHE A 212 -5.06 15.57 16.07
C PHE A 212 -6.44 15.48 15.40
N SER A 213 -7.22 14.44 15.70
CA SER A 213 -8.56 14.27 15.14
C SER A 213 -9.46 15.45 15.44
N LYS A 214 -9.50 15.91 16.69
CA LYS A 214 -10.28 17.09 17.09
C LYS A 214 -9.88 18.34 16.32
N ALA A 215 -8.57 18.61 16.22
CA ALA A 215 -8.06 19.79 15.54
C ALA A 215 -8.35 19.73 14.02
N MET A 216 -8.12 18.60 13.38
CA MET A 216 -8.33 18.42 11.95
C MET A 216 -9.82 18.44 11.57
N LYS A 217 -10.68 17.71 12.32
CA LYS A 217 -12.13 17.68 12.10
C LYS A 217 -12.84 18.98 12.45
N ALA A 218 -12.26 19.82 13.31
CA ALA A 218 -12.75 21.18 13.53
C ALA A 218 -12.60 22.06 12.27
N VAL A 219 -11.67 21.74 11.37
CA VAL A 219 -11.49 22.43 10.09
C VAL A 219 -12.41 21.84 9.02
N ASP A 220 -12.45 20.51 8.91
CA ASP A 220 -13.29 19.79 7.95
C ASP A 220 -13.80 18.48 8.58
N PRO A 221 -15.06 18.43 9.01
CA PRO A 221 -15.63 17.26 9.66
C PRO A 221 -15.87 16.07 8.72
N SER A 222 -15.71 16.25 7.41
CA SER A 222 -15.92 15.19 6.40
C SER A 222 -14.71 14.29 6.17
N ILE A 223 -13.54 14.65 6.72
CA ILE A 223 -12.33 13.85 6.60
C ILE A 223 -12.42 12.54 7.40
N LEU A 224 -11.70 11.54 6.92
CA LEU A 224 -11.55 10.24 7.58
C LEU A 224 -10.19 10.20 8.29
N VAL A 225 -10.22 10.11 9.60
CA VAL A 225 -9.02 10.02 10.45
C VAL A 225 -8.67 8.56 10.69
N ILE A 226 -7.38 8.23 10.50
CA ILE A 226 -6.88 6.86 10.40
C ILE A 226 -5.63 6.71 11.28
N PRO A 227 -5.73 6.13 12.48
CA PRO A 227 -4.56 5.74 13.26
C PRO A 227 -3.97 4.41 12.75
N ASN A 228 -2.72 4.17 13.11
CA ASN A 228 -1.97 2.95 12.82
C ASN A 228 -1.84 2.01 14.03
N GLY A 229 -1.36 0.80 13.78
CA GLY A 229 -1.02 -0.20 14.80
C GLY A 229 -0.43 -1.46 14.14
N ASP A 230 0.07 -2.40 14.96
CA ASP A 230 0.70 -3.64 14.49
C ASP A 230 0.27 -4.92 15.24
N ASN A 231 -0.14 -4.80 16.50
CA ASN A 231 -0.46 -5.95 17.33
C ASN A 231 -1.76 -5.76 18.14
N ASP A 232 -2.28 -6.86 18.71
CA ASP A 232 -3.56 -6.88 19.43
C ASP A 232 -3.62 -5.87 20.60
N GLU A 233 -2.52 -5.74 21.36
CA GLU A 233 -2.47 -4.82 22.51
C GLU A 233 -2.50 -3.35 22.05
N PHE A 234 -1.72 -3.02 20.99
CA PHE A 234 -1.69 -1.68 20.45
C PHE A 234 -3.05 -1.28 19.85
N PHE A 235 -3.63 -2.14 19.01
CA PHE A 235 -4.97 -1.90 18.46
C PHE A 235 -6.05 -1.80 19.53
N LYS A 236 -6.00 -2.65 20.56
CA LYS A 236 -6.93 -2.58 21.70
C LYS A 236 -6.91 -1.20 22.35
N ALA A 237 -5.72 -0.68 22.65
CA ALA A 237 -5.60 0.62 23.32
C ALA A 237 -6.09 1.76 22.41
N VAL A 238 -5.73 1.78 21.13
CA VAL A 238 -6.20 2.78 20.15
C VAL A 238 -7.73 2.71 20.03
N ILE A 239 -8.29 1.53 19.81
CA ILE A 239 -9.74 1.35 19.63
C ILE A 239 -10.52 1.78 20.87
N THR A 240 -10.08 1.34 22.06
CA THR A 240 -10.83 1.61 23.30
C THR A 240 -10.70 3.05 23.80
N LYS A 241 -9.59 3.74 23.51
CA LYS A 241 -9.35 5.11 23.96
C LYS A 241 -9.73 6.17 22.93
N ALA A 242 -9.43 5.93 21.67
CA ALA A 242 -9.63 6.89 20.60
C ALA A 242 -10.77 6.55 19.62
N GLY A 243 -11.47 5.43 19.82
CA GLY A 243 -12.46 4.91 18.87
C GLY A 243 -13.56 5.89 18.46
N ASP A 244 -13.97 6.81 19.34
CA ASP A 244 -14.99 7.81 19.03
C ASP A 244 -14.47 8.97 18.14
N TYR A 245 -13.16 9.02 17.91
CA TYR A 245 -12.49 10.11 17.16
C TYR A 245 -11.95 9.67 15.81
N ILE A 246 -12.05 8.38 15.49
CA ILE A 246 -11.47 7.78 14.28
C ILE A 246 -12.53 7.20 13.36
N ASP A 247 -12.18 7.02 12.10
CA ASP A 247 -13.10 6.54 11.07
C ASP A 247 -12.64 5.24 10.42
N ARG A 248 -11.33 4.96 10.46
CA ARG A 248 -10.67 3.78 9.90
C ARG A 248 -9.53 3.37 10.82
N LEU A 249 -8.95 2.21 10.54
CA LEU A 249 -7.66 1.78 11.09
C LEU A 249 -6.70 1.47 9.96
N CYS A 250 -5.39 1.55 10.19
CA CYS A 250 -4.42 1.07 9.23
C CYS A 250 -3.34 0.18 9.86
N VAL A 251 -2.71 -0.62 8.99
CA VAL A 251 -1.63 -1.56 9.34
C VAL A 251 -0.63 -1.62 8.21
N SER A 252 0.65 -1.89 8.52
CA SER A 252 1.65 -2.32 7.54
C SER A 252 1.64 -3.84 7.46
N ASN A 253 1.60 -4.40 6.25
CA ASN A 253 1.47 -5.83 6.00
C ASN A 253 2.70 -6.39 5.29
N TYR A 254 3.70 -6.80 6.06
CA TYR A 254 4.88 -7.49 5.56
C TYR A 254 4.80 -8.98 5.93
N GLY A 255 3.90 -9.70 5.24
CA GLY A 255 3.50 -11.06 5.57
C GLY A 255 4.55 -12.14 5.30
N ILE A 256 5.67 -11.80 4.66
CA ILE A 256 6.76 -12.75 4.35
C ILE A 256 7.91 -12.74 5.38
N PHE A 257 7.72 -12.06 6.50
CA PHE A 257 8.72 -11.98 7.55
C PHE A 257 9.21 -13.39 7.94
N ASN A 258 10.52 -13.62 7.98
CA ASN A 258 11.15 -14.92 8.26
C ASN A 258 10.98 -16.01 7.16
N PHE A 259 11.02 -15.67 5.90
CA PHE A 259 11.09 -16.66 4.81
C PHE A 259 12.49 -17.27 4.68
N ASN A 260 12.85 -18.19 5.57
CA ASN A 260 14.19 -18.75 5.75
C ASN A 260 14.83 -19.30 4.47
N ALA A 261 14.05 -19.83 3.55
CA ALA A 261 14.50 -20.42 2.29
C ALA A 261 14.04 -19.62 1.07
N GLY A 262 13.70 -18.33 1.27
CA GLY A 262 13.22 -17.47 0.19
C GLY A 262 12.02 -18.04 -0.53
N TYR A 263 12.02 -18.02 -1.86
CA TYR A 263 10.93 -18.51 -2.70
C TYR A 263 10.59 -19.98 -2.44
N GLU A 264 11.56 -20.85 -2.14
CA GLU A 264 11.30 -22.25 -1.79
C GLU A 264 10.41 -22.38 -0.55
N SER A 265 10.58 -21.48 0.42
CA SER A 265 9.75 -21.43 1.62
C SER A 265 8.28 -21.07 1.32
N TYR A 266 8.04 -20.28 0.30
CA TYR A 266 6.70 -19.95 -0.19
C TYR A 266 6.11 -21.04 -1.07
N LYS A 267 6.91 -21.60 -1.97
CA LYS A 267 6.47 -22.54 -3.02
C LYS A 267 5.76 -23.76 -2.47
N ASP A 268 6.32 -24.39 -1.45
CA ASP A 268 5.87 -25.70 -0.94
C ASP A 268 4.71 -25.62 0.06
N THR A 269 4.25 -24.43 0.42
CA THR A 269 3.22 -24.26 1.43
C THR A 269 2.10 -23.31 0.99
N ALA A 270 0.87 -23.59 1.41
CA ALA A 270 -0.19 -22.58 1.40
C ALA A 270 0.08 -21.62 2.55
N ARG A 271 0.53 -20.40 2.27
CA ARG A 271 0.85 -19.39 3.27
C ARG A 271 -0.19 -18.30 3.35
N CYS A 272 -0.52 -17.92 4.57
CA CYS A 272 -1.18 -16.65 4.83
C CYS A 272 -0.14 -15.53 4.70
N LEU A 273 -0.27 -14.71 3.67
CA LEU A 273 0.61 -13.57 3.40
C LEU A 273 0.10 -12.28 4.03
N ILE A 274 -1.10 -12.32 4.61
CA ILE A 274 -1.80 -11.14 5.15
C ILE A 274 -2.06 -11.25 6.66
N TRP A 275 -1.25 -12.05 7.38
CA TRP A 275 -1.43 -12.22 8.82
C TRP A 275 -1.36 -10.91 9.64
N PRO A 276 -0.57 -9.86 9.27
CA PRO A 276 -0.64 -8.59 9.96
C PRO A 276 -2.00 -7.90 9.78
N ALA A 277 -2.53 -7.91 8.55
CA ALA A 277 -3.88 -7.38 8.29
C ALA A 277 -4.95 -8.17 9.04
N GLN A 278 -4.84 -9.50 9.08
CA GLN A 278 -5.76 -10.35 9.87
C GLN A 278 -5.68 -10.04 11.37
N THR A 279 -4.51 -9.74 11.91
CA THR A 279 -4.35 -9.31 13.31
C THR A 279 -5.14 -8.02 13.57
N ALA A 280 -5.04 -7.04 12.68
CA ALA A 280 -5.81 -5.80 12.78
C ALA A 280 -7.32 -6.02 12.68
N LEU A 281 -7.76 -6.84 11.71
CA LEU A 281 -9.19 -7.21 11.54
C LEU A 281 -9.73 -7.93 12.78
N ASN A 282 -8.98 -8.86 13.36
CA ASN A 282 -9.35 -9.55 14.58
C ASN A 282 -9.46 -8.59 15.77
N ALA A 283 -8.54 -7.63 15.89
CA ALA A 283 -8.61 -6.61 16.94
C ALA A 283 -9.82 -5.68 16.75
N MET A 284 -10.12 -5.25 15.52
CA MET A 284 -11.34 -4.50 15.20
C MET A 284 -12.59 -5.28 15.66
N ASN A 285 -12.73 -6.53 15.24
CA ASN A 285 -13.90 -7.36 15.57
C ASN A 285 -14.02 -7.63 17.08
N LYS A 286 -12.91 -7.63 17.80
CA LYS A 286 -12.87 -7.93 19.26
C LYS A 286 -13.15 -6.72 20.13
N TYR A 287 -12.69 -5.54 19.74
CA TYR A 287 -12.67 -4.38 20.64
C TYR A 287 -13.56 -3.22 20.20
N ALA A 288 -13.92 -3.13 18.91
CA ALA A 288 -14.80 -2.09 18.42
C ALA A 288 -16.28 -2.40 18.78
N THR A 289 -17.07 -1.36 18.97
CA THR A 289 -18.52 -1.51 19.15
C THR A 289 -19.19 -1.91 17.83
N PRO A 290 -20.40 -2.50 17.86
CA PRO A 290 -21.15 -2.81 16.64
C PRO A 290 -21.38 -1.58 15.75
N GLU A 291 -21.58 -0.41 16.33
CA GLU A 291 -21.74 0.84 15.57
C GLU A 291 -20.43 1.24 14.85
N GLN A 292 -19.28 1.14 15.52
CA GLN A 292 -17.98 1.39 14.93
C GLN A 292 -17.69 0.38 13.81
N LEU A 293 -17.91 -0.92 14.04
CA LEU A 293 -17.72 -1.96 13.02
C LEU A 293 -18.58 -1.77 11.76
N SER A 294 -19.78 -1.21 11.91
CA SER A 294 -20.64 -0.93 10.76
C SER A 294 -20.10 0.14 9.82
N LYS A 295 -19.21 1.00 10.32
CA LYS A 295 -18.66 2.17 9.61
C LYS A 295 -17.19 2.00 9.24
N TRP A 296 -16.43 1.28 10.08
CA TRP A 296 -14.99 1.17 9.93
C TRP A 296 -14.58 0.15 8.86
N LYS A 297 -13.49 0.48 8.22
CA LYS A 297 -12.75 -0.41 7.34
C LYS A 297 -11.27 -0.38 7.74
N LEU A 298 -10.55 -1.44 7.39
CA LEU A 298 -9.11 -1.48 7.50
C LEU A 298 -8.47 -0.94 6.21
N ILE A 299 -7.39 -0.20 6.36
CA ILE A 299 -6.51 0.21 5.28
C ILE A 299 -5.17 -0.49 5.47
N VAL A 300 -4.65 -1.10 4.44
CA VAL A 300 -3.29 -1.60 4.44
C VAL A 300 -2.39 -0.49 3.91
N ALA A 301 -1.77 0.25 4.83
CA ALA A 301 -0.98 1.45 4.53
C ALA A 301 0.27 1.14 3.72
N GLU A 302 0.88 -0.02 4.01
CA GLU A 302 2.05 -0.54 3.33
C GLU A 302 1.93 -2.05 3.20
N TYR A 303 2.30 -2.60 2.05
CA TYR A 303 2.50 -4.02 1.88
C TYR A 303 3.53 -4.29 0.78
N GLY A 304 4.13 -5.45 0.82
CA GLY A 304 5.10 -5.86 -0.19
C GLY A 304 5.87 -7.09 0.22
N THR A 305 6.86 -7.43 -0.57
CA THR A 305 7.67 -8.65 -0.46
C THR A 305 8.97 -8.44 0.30
N ILE A 306 9.06 -7.40 1.12
CA ILE A 306 10.23 -7.17 1.95
C ILE A 306 10.27 -8.19 3.09
N ASP A 307 11.36 -8.93 3.20
CA ASP A 307 11.68 -9.72 4.37
C ASP A 307 12.56 -8.94 5.33
N TRP A 308 11.94 -8.28 6.30
CA TRP A 308 12.65 -7.49 7.32
C TRP A 308 13.57 -8.31 8.23
N ALA A 309 13.44 -9.64 8.24
CA ALA A 309 14.40 -10.52 8.91
C ALA A 309 15.69 -10.71 8.09
N GLY A 310 15.64 -10.34 6.81
CA GLY A 310 16.78 -10.40 5.91
C GLY A 310 17.19 -11.83 5.53
N LEU A 311 16.27 -12.78 5.58
CA LEU A 311 16.52 -14.19 5.24
C LEU A 311 16.24 -14.48 3.77
N TRP A 312 15.35 -13.75 3.17
CA TRP A 312 15.12 -13.73 1.72
C TRP A 312 15.59 -12.41 1.15
N HIS A 313 16.87 -12.34 0.81
CA HIS A 313 17.42 -11.21 0.09
C HIS A 313 17.15 -11.36 -1.39
N GLY A 314 16.83 -10.26 -2.01
CA GLY A 314 16.69 -10.30 -3.44
C GLY A 314 16.74 -8.94 -4.08
N THR A 315 17.16 -8.97 -5.32
CA THR A 315 16.81 -7.97 -6.29
C THR A 315 15.36 -8.18 -6.69
N ASN A 316 14.73 -7.17 -7.25
CA ASN A 316 13.37 -7.24 -7.78
C ASN A 316 13.27 -8.31 -8.89
N ASP A 317 12.79 -9.51 -8.55
CA ASP A 317 12.75 -10.68 -9.42
C ASP A 317 11.34 -11.27 -9.55
N MET A 318 11.20 -12.31 -10.34
CA MET A 318 9.93 -12.98 -10.59
C MET A 318 9.36 -13.66 -9.33
N GLY A 319 10.22 -14.16 -8.43
CA GLY A 319 9.79 -14.76 -7.17
C GLY A 319 9.06 -13.74 -6.29
N HIS A 320 9.66 -12.56 -6.11
CA HIS A 320 9.04 -11.45 -5.38
C HIS A 320 7.75 -10.97 -6.07
N ALA A 321 7.74 -10.91 -7.41
CA ALA A 321 6.53 -10.54 -8.17
C ALA A 321 5.38 -11.52 -7.95
N ILE A 322 5.64 -12.82 -7.97
CA ILE A 322 4.64 -13.88 -7.74
C ILE A 322 4.07 -13.77 -6.32
N VAL A 323 4.93 -13.65 -5.32
CA VAL A 323 4.48 -13.52 -3.92
C VAL A 323 3.69 -12.24 -3.70
N ASN A 324 4.12 -11.13 -4.31
CA ASN A 324 3.38 -9.87 -4.23
C ASN A 324 2.00 -9.97 -4.92
N PHE A 325 1.92 -10.69 -6.04
CA PHE A 325 0.67 -10.93 -6.74
C PHE A 325 -0.30 -11.76 -5.88
N ASP A 326 0.19 -12.83 -5.24
CA ASP A 326 -0.59 -13.68 -4.32
C ASP A 326 -1.04 -12.88 -3.09
N MET A 327 -0.13 -12.11 -2.47
CA MET A 327 -0.45 -11.25 -1.33
C MET A 327 -1.56 -10.25 -1.67
N THR A 328 -1.46 -9.59 -2.82
CA THR A 328 -2.49 -8.67 -3.30
C THR A 328 -3.84 -9.40 -3.48
N GLY A 329 -3.82 -10.60 -4.06
CA GLY A 329 -5.02 -11.43 -4.21
C GLY A 329 -5.66 -11.78 -2.87
N GLN A 330 -4.87 -12.14 -1.86
CA GLN A 330 -5.37 -12.41 -0.51
C GLN A 330 -5.98 -11.16 0.13
N LEU A 331 -5.36 -9.97 -0.02
CA LEU A 331 -5.92 -8.71 0.47
C LEU A 331 -7.26 -8.36 -0.20
N LEU A 332 -7.38 -8.60 -1.50
CA LEU A 332 -8.61 -8.33 -2.26
C LEU A 332 -9.78 -9.24 -1.85
N LEU A 333 -9.51 -10.42 -1.30
CA LEU A 333 -10.55 -11.32 -0.79
C LEU A 333 -11.15 -10.88 0.56
N GLU A 334 -10.52 -9.94 1.28
CA GLU A 334 -10.98 -9.50 2.59
C GLU A 334 -11.98 -8.33 2.48
N PRO A 335 -13.28 -8.54 2.72
CA PRO A 335 -14.30 -7.52 2.48
C PRO A 335 -14.24 -6.33 3.44
N GLN A 336 -13.51 -6.44 4.55
CA GLN A 336 -13.31 -5.35 5.51
C GLN A 336 -12.10 -4.48 5.17
N ILE A 337 -11.28 -4.84 4.18
CA ILE A 337 -10.19 -3.98 3.68
C ILE A 337 -10.76 -3.02 2.64
N GLU A 338 -10.58 -1.70 2.86
CA GLU A 338 -11.06 -0.67 1.93
C GLU A 338 -10.13 -0.50 0.74
N PHE A 339 -8.82 -0.47 1.00
CA PHE A 339 -7.75 -0.49 -0.01
C PHE A 339 -6.41 -0.83 0.63
N SER A 340 -5.44 -1.14 -0.23
CA SER A 340 -4.06 -1.43 0.16
C SER A 340 -3.07 -0.69 -0.72
N CYS A 341 -1.98 -0.15 -0.13
CA CYS A 341 -0.95 0.58 -0.84
C CYS A 341 0.37 -0.20 -0.83
N PHE A 342 0.84 -0.59 -2.00
CA PHE A 342 2.14 -1.25 -2.14
C PHE A 342 3.27 -0.32 -1.69
N TRP A 343 4.25 -0.84 -0.99
CA TRP A 343 5.50 -0.15 -0.67
C TRP A 343 6.58 -0.58 -1.65
N ASN A 344 7.03 0.27 -2.55
CA ASN A 344 6.58 1.61 -2.92
C ASN A 344 6.84 1.86 -4.42
N THR A 345 6.78 3.11 -4.90
CA THR A 345 7.22 3.46 -6.26
C THR A 345 8.68 3.10 -6.44
N ARG A 346 9.57 3.69 -5.64
CA ARG A 346 11.02 3.44 -5.62
C ARG A 346 11.66 4.01 -4.36
N TRP A 347 12.71 3.35 -3.90
CA TRP A 347 13.51 3.77 -2.76
C TRP A 347 15.01 3.58 -3.06
N LEU A 348 15.47 4.18 -4.14
CA LEU A 348 16.83 4.04 -4.60
C LEU A 348 17.76 4.95 -3.79
N ASN A 349 18.79 4.38 -3.20
CA ASN A 349 19.82 5.18 -2.50
C ASN A 349 20.70 5.95 -3.49
N ASN A 350 20.92 5.39 -4.68
CA ASN A 350 21.55 6.06 -5.82
C ASN A 350 21.05 5.46 -7.15
N GLU A 351 21.34 6.13 -8.27
CA GLU A 351 20.90 5.71 -9.61
C GLU A 351 21.52 4.38 -10.09
N GLU A 352 22.64 3.96 -9.49
CA GLU A 352 23.41 2.77 -9.88
C GLU A 352 23.03 1.53 -9.07
N GLN A 353 22.30 1.69 -7.96
CA GLN A 353 21.89 0.54 -7.16
C GLN A 353 20.86 -0.32 -7.90
N PRO A 354 20.99 -1.66 -7.80
CA PRO A 354 19.94 -2.56 -8.24
C PRO A 354 18.63 -2.20 -7.53
N GLN A 355 17.50 -2.32 -8.26
CA GLN A 355 16.18 -2.14 -7.66
C GLN A 355 16.00 -3.18 -6.56
N THR A 356 15.42 -2.74 -5.45
CA THR A 356 15.08 -3.60 -4.35
C THR A 356 13.71 -4.24 -4.59
N ASP A 357 13.42 -5.32 -3.90
CA ASP A 357 12.17 -6.06 -3.97
C ASP A 357 10.91 -5.23 -3.70
N HIS A 358 11.06 -4.05 -3.11
CA HIS A 358 9.99 -3.10 -2.81
C HIS A 358 9.89 -1.93 -3.82
N ASP A 359 10.64 -1.92 -4.91
CA ASP A 359 10.59 -0.87 -5.93
C ASP A 359 9.69 -1.30 -7.10
N ALA A 360 8.51 -0.70 -7.22
CA ALA A 360 7.61 -0.99 -8.34
C ALA A 360 8.14 -0.45 -9.68
N ILE A 361 8.95 0.60 -9.64
CA ILE A 361 9.58 1.22 -10.82
C ILE A 361 11.09 1.47 -10.60
N ASP A 362 11.83 1.51 -11.69
CA ASP A 362 13.26 1.88 -11.67
C ASP A 362 13.48 3.41 -11.70
N SER A 363 14.73 3.84 -11.70
CA SER A 363 15.13 5.26 -11.80
C SER A 363 14.68 5.92 -13.12
N ASN A 364 14.42 5.15 -14.16
CA ASN A 364 13.92 5.62 -15.45
C ASN A 364 12.38 5.61 -15.56
N GLY A 365 11.67 5.18 -14.52
CA GLY A 365 10.22 5.01 -14.50
C GLY A 365 9.72 3.75 -15.22
N ASN A 366 10.60 2.78 -15.55
CA ASN A 366 10.17 1.50 -16.10
C ASN A 366 9.64 0.62 -14.96
N ILE A 367 8.65 -0.21 -15.28
CA ILE A 367 8.01 -1.11 -14.32
C ILE A 367 8.93 -2.30 -14.03
N ASN A 368 9.19 -2.56 -12.74
CA ASN A 368 9.92 -3.71 -12.23
C ASN A 368 9.00 -4.95 -12.11
N PRO A 369 9.54 -6.16 -11.90
CA PRO A 369 8.72 -7.36 -11.68
C PRO A 369 7.63 -7.21 -10.63
N THR A 370 7.90 -6.65 -9.45
CA THR A 370 6.87 -6.39 -8.43
C THR A 370 5.83 -5.36 -8.89
N GLY A 371 6.23 -4.37 -9.67
CA GLY A 371 5.31 -3.42 -10.29
C GLY A 371 4.38 -4.07 -11.33
N TYR A 372 4.86 -5.08 -12.07
CA TYR A 372 3.99 -5.83 -12.98
C TYR A 372 2.88 -6.58 -12.25
N SER A 373 3.09 -7.05 -11.02
CA SER A 373 2.03 -7.65 -10.23
C SER A 373 0.88 -6.67 -9.96
N LEU A 374 1.21 -5.40 -9.65
CA LEU A 374 0.22 -4.34 -9.45
C LEU A 374 -0.49 -3.98 -10.76
N LEU A 375 0.28 -3.86 -11.85
CA LEU A 375 -0.27 -3.53 -13.18
C LEU A 375 -1.29 -4.57 -13.64
N ILE A 376 -1.00 -5.86 -13.46
CA ILE A 376 -1.93 -6.94 -13.86
C ILE A 376 -3.23 -6.83 -13.07
N TRP A 377 -3.17 -6.69 -11.73
CA TRP A 377 -4.35 -6.49 -10.92
C TRP A 377 -5.15 -5.25 -11.36
N ASN A 378 -4.50 -4.09 -11.51
CA ASN A 378 -5.19 -2.86 -11.85
C ASN A 378 -5.81 -2.86 -13.25
N LYS A 379 -5.17 -3.52 -14.23
CA LYS A 379 -5.68 -3.57 -15.62
C LYS A 379 -6.81 -4.56 -15.84
N PHE A 380 -6.80 -5.65 -15.11
CA PHE A 380 -7.67 -6.81 -15.39
C PHE A 380 -8.57 -7.14 -14.20
N MET A 381 -8.93 -6.15 -13.40
CA MET A 381 -9.80 -6.31 -12.23
C MET A 381 -11.27 -6.10 -12.63
N GLY A 382 -12.14 -7.03 -12.18
CA GLY A 382 -13.58 -6.83 -12.20
C GLY A 382 -14.06 -6.05 -10.97
N ASP A 383 -15.40 -5.92 -10.80
CA ASP A 383 -15.98 -5.17 -9.69
C ASP A 383 -16.15 -6.00 -8.40
N LYS A 384 -16.11 -7.32 -8.52
CA LYS A 384 -16.32 -8.27 -7.42
C LYS A 384 -15.27 -9.36 -7.46
N MET A 385 -14.62 -9.62 -6.32
CA MET A 385 -13.91 -10.89 -6.15
C MET A 385 -14.93 -11.99 -5.95
N ILE A 386 -14.75 -13.11 -6.64
CA ILE A 386 -15.61 -14.28 -6.56
C ILE A 386 -14.79 -15.49 -6.15
N LYS A 387 -15.47 -16.50 -5.58
CA LYS A 387 -14.81 -17.71 -5.11
C LYS A 387 -14.20 -18.46 -6.28
N SER A 388 -12.92 -18.86 -6.13
CA SER A 388 -12.22 -19.80 -7.00
C SER A 388 -11.49 -20.85 -6.16
N GLU A 389 -11.37 -22.05 -6.69
CA GLU A 389 -10.69 -23.16 -6.04
C GLU A 389 -9.68 -23.79 -6.99
N SER A 390 -8.48 -24.06 -6.48
CA SER A 390 -7.38 -24.70 -7.19
C SER A 390 -6.68 -25.72 -6.29
N LYS A 391 -5.74 -26.51 -6.85
CA LYS A 391 -5.00 -27.53 -6.10
C LYS A 391 -3.52 -27.51 -6.45
N GLY A 392 -2.72 -28.08 -5.57
CA GLY A 392 -1.28 -28.25 -5.76
C GLY A 392 -0.53 -26.92 -5.77
N TYR A 393 0.35 -26.74 -6.75
CA TYR A 393 1.14 -25.51 -6.91
C TYR A 393 0.41 -24.41 -7.68
N ILE A 394 -0.83 -24.66 -8.13
CA ILE A 394 -1.65 -23.64 -8.79
C ILE A 394 -2.48 -22.93 -7.76
N ILE A 395 -2.33 -21.61 -7.68
CA ILE A 395 -3.23 -20.71 -6.95
C ILE A 395 -4.13 -20.02 -7.97
N SER A 396 -5.41 -19.89 -7.65
CA SER A 396 -6.37 -19.20 -8.49
C SER A 396 -7.09 -18.09 -7.75
N TYR A 397 -7.27 -16.98 -8.43
CA TYR A 397 -8.18 -15.90 -8.07
C TYR A 397 -9.15 -15.66 -9.20
N ALA A 398 -10.31 -15.10 -8.91
CA ALA A 398 -11.23 -14.70 -9.95
C ALA A 398 -11.96 -13.42 -9.54
N SER A 399 -12.19 -12.55 -10.53
CA SER A 399 -13.04 -11.39 -10.36
C SER A 399 -14.03 -11.28 -11.52
N TYR A 400 -15.18 -10.68 -11.24
CA TYR A 400 -16.28 -10.56 -12.18
C TYR A 400 -16.84 -9.14 -12.20
N SER A 401 -17.09 -8.63 -13.39
CA SER A 401 -17.80 -7.37 -13.60
C SER A 401 -19.20 -7.66 -14.17
N PRO A 402 -20.27 -7.63 -13.35
CA PRO A 402 -21.62 -7.94 -13.80
C PRO A 402 -22.12 -7.02 -14.92
N GLN A 403 -21.75 -5.75 -14.88
CA GLN A 403 -22.19 -4.76 -15.86
C GLN A 403 -21.61 -4.99 -17.25
N MET A 404 -20.35 -5.45 -17.32
CA MET A 404 -19.64 -5.73 -18.57
C MET A 404 -19.76 -7.19 -18.99
N ASP A 405 -20.31 -8.06 -18.14
CA ASP A 405 -20.33 -9.53 -18.29
C ASP A 405 -18.91 -10.08 -18.57
N GLN A 406 -17.92 -9.58 -17.79
CA GLN A 406 -16.53 -9.96 -17.91
C GLN A 406 -16.06 -10.73 -16.68
N LEU A 407 -15.46 -11.89 -16.92
CA LEU A 407 -14.81 -12.73 -15.93
C LEU A 407 -13.30 -12.70 -16.14
N PHE A 408 -12.56 -12.38 -15.08
CA PHE A 408 -11.12 -12.46 -15.03
C PHE A 408 -10.72 -13.61 -14.12
N VAL A 409 -9.87 -14.51 -14.62
CA VAL A 409 -9.30 -15.62 -13.86
C VAL A 409 -7.79 -15.47 -13.84
N TYR A 410 -7.22 -15.42 -12.64
CA TYR A 410 -5.79 -15.26 -12.43
C TYR A 410 -5.23 -16.58 -11.92
N LEU A 411 -4.16 -17.03 -12.54
CA LEU A 411 -3.50 -18.28 -12.20
C LEU A 411 -2.04 -18.02 -11.89
N ILE A 412 -1.61 -18.52 -10.74
CA ILE A 412 -0.22 -18.54 -10.33
C ILE A 412 0.24 -19.98 -10.31
N ASN A 413 1.26 -20.31 -11.09
CA ASN A 413 1.99 -21.56 -10.93
C ASN A 413 3.21 -21.32 -10.05
N LYS A 414 3.16 -21.79 -8.80
CA LYS A 414 4.28 -21.67 -7.85
C LYS A 414 5.37 -22.69 -8.09
N GLY A 415 5.07 -23.76 -8.80
CA GLY A 415 5.96 -24.89 -9.02
C GLY A 415 6.97 -24.67 -10.14
N ASP A 416 7.90 -25.61 -10.25
CA ASP A 416 8.98 -25.60 -11.24
C ASP A 416 8.61 -26.32 -12.56
N ARG A 417 7.37 -26.80 -12.66
CA ARG A 417 6.91 -27.57 -13.80
C ARG A 417 5.77 -26.87 -14.51
N GLU A 418 5.69 -27.12 -15.80
CA GLU A 418 4.51 -26.77 -16.59
C GLU A 418 3.32 -27.63 -16.13
N GLU A 419 2.17 -26.99 -15.91
CA GLU A 419 0.94 -27.63 -15.49
C GLU A 419 -0.17 -27.32 -16.49
N SER A 420 -0.96 -28.34 -16.82
CA SER A 420 -2.18 -28.17 -17.60
C SER A 420 -3.35 -27.88 -16.66
N VAL A 421 -4.19 -26.90 -17.00
CA VAL A 421 -5.34 -26.52 -16.19
C VAL A 421 -6.63 -26.55 -17.01
N ASN A 422 -7.74 -26.98 -16.41
CA ASN A 422 -9.09 -26.85 -16.93
C ASN A 422 -9.89 -25.90 -16.05
N ILE A 423 -10.43 -24.84 -16.65
CA ILE A 423 -11.32 -23.89 -15.94
C ILE A 423 -12.74 -24.40 -16.02
N VAL A 424 -13.36 -24.68 -14.87
CA VAL A 424 -14.72 -25.18 -14.73
C VAL A 424 -15.59 -24.07 -14.12
N ILE A 425 -16.67 -23.71 -14.78
CA ILE A 425 -17.66 -22.75 -14.30
C ILE A 425 -18.99 -23.51 -14.08
N PRO A 426 -19.34 -23.85 -12.83
CA PRO A 426 -20.58 -24.59 -12.55
C PRO A 426 -21.81 -23.89 -13.12
N GLY A 427 -22.70 -24.66 -13.77
CA GLY A 427 -23.94 -24.12 -14.35
C GLY A 427 -23.82 -23.44 -15.72
N LYS A 428 -22.59 -23.20 -16.21
CA LYS A 428 -22.33 -22.86 -17.62
C LYS A 428 -21.63 -24.07 -18.20
N GLY A 429 -22.16 -24.68 -19.27
CA GLY A 429 -21.56 -25.85 -19.91
C GLY A 429 -20.07 -25.59 -20.25
N ASP A 430 -19.30 -26.66 -20.46
CA ASP A 430 -17.86 -26.60 -20.72
C ASP A 430 -17.54 -25.49 -21.74
N ALA A 431 -16.82 -24.48 -21.29
CA ALA A 431 -16.22 -23.49 -22.18
C ALA A 431 -14.93 -24.12 -22.75
N ASN A 432 -15.02 -24.65 -23.96
CA ASN A 432 -13.85 -25.09 -24.72
C ASN A 432 -13.07 -23.91 -25.25
#